data_59af57c93fe3d27798b88b9708c2b172
#
_entry.id   59af57c93fe3d27798b88b9708c2b172
#
_cell.length_a   1.000
_cell.length_b   1.000
_cell.length_c   1.000
_cell.angle_alpha   90.00
_cell.angle_beta   90.00
_cell.angle_gamma   90.00
#
_symmetry.space_group_name_H-M   'P 1'
#
loop_
_entity.id
_entity.type
_entity.pdbx_description
1 polymer ?
#
loop_
_entity_poly.entity_id
_entity_poly.type
_entity_poly.pdbx_seq_one_letter_code
_entity_poly.pdbx_strand_id
1 'polypeptide(L)'
;MSVPADAPILTSRAMRDAEAACAASGTSLSELMDRAGAAVADTAWRMAAGAPVLILCGPGNNGGDGYVAARLLRERGANVRVAALAPPTTDLAKAARAKWAGAVEPIDETLAAEPVVVDALFGVGLTRPLASNLTGQLQALAFRRVIAVDVPSGVDADGKHDWVPPLPAHVTVALGALKPAHVLLPAAQHCGRVLLAGVGIACDATIRSLPRPRASAPGVTSHKFNRGMMLVRSGAMPGAAALAAAAGLRAGAGYAVLSGANTAPLSAIIVEDGANYRERLGDKRVGAVVIGPGYPAGMALDRDVASAIDSAKPLVLDAAAIDAALPRLRGGGVTAILTPHEGEFVRAFPGAEGGKLERALAAARATGSVVIY
;
A
#
# COMPACT_ATOMS: atom_id res chain seq x y z
N MET A 1 3.65 -6.03 8.19
CA MET A 1 4.20 -5.53 6.92
C MET A 1 5.12 -4.34 7.19
N SER A 2 6.28 -4.31 6.57
CA SER A 2 7.20 -3.16 6.64
C SER A 2 7.56 -2.80 5.21
N VAL A 3 7.11 -1.64 4.75
CA VAL A 3 7.49 -1.04 3.47
C VAL A 3 8.37 0.18 3.72
N PRO A 4 9.31 0.51 2.84
CA PRO A 4 10.09 1.74 2.93
C PRO A 4 9.16 2.97 2.95
N ALA A 5 9.47 3.93 3.81
CA ALA A 5 8.74 5.20 3.88
C ALA A 5 9.15 6.12 2.75
N ASP A 6 8.21 6.95 2.29
CA ASP A 6 8.40 7.93 1.20
C ASP A 6 8.96 7.33 -0.10
N ALA A 7 8.65 6.06 -0.35
CA ALA A 7 9.09 5.37 -1.55
C ALA A 7 8.10 5.57 -2.71
N PRO A 8 8.59 5.69 -3.95
CA PRO A 8 7.72 5.81 -5.13
C PRO A 8 6.91 4.52 -5.34
N ILE A 9 5.66 4.67 -5.76
CA ILE A 9 4.76 3.57 -6.13
C ILE A 9 4.39 3.74 -7.60
N LEU A 10 4.72 2.75 -8.43
CA LEU A 10 4.44 2.75 -9.85
C LEU A 10 3.60 1.53 -10.24
N THR A 11 2.62 1.73 -11.11
CA THR A 11 1.94 0.62 -11.78
C THR A 11 2.89 -0.10 -12.71
N SER A 12 2.55 -1.32 -13.13
CA SER A 12 3.33 -2.11 -14.09
C SER A 12 3.61 -1.35 -15.38
N ARG A 13 2.66 -0.54 -15.85
CA ARG A 13 2.84 0.34 -17.01
C ARG A 13 3.84 1.45 -16.73
N ALA A 14 3.62 2.21 -15.67
CA ALA A 14 4.50 3.33 -15.31
C ALA A 14 5.94 2.85 -15.01
N MET A 15 6.11 1.62 -14.49
CA MET A 15 7.43 1.04 -14.29
C MET A 15 8.15 0.79 -15.60
N ARG A 16 7.47 0.18 -16.62
CA ARG A 16 8.05 -0.01 -17.96
C ARG A 16 8.39 1.31 -18.64
N ASP A 17 7.54 2.34 -18.49
CA ASP A 17 7.81 3.67 -19.03
C ASP A 17 9.06 4.30 -18.38
N ALA A 18 9.23 4.13 -17.06
CA ALA A 18 10.41 4.61 -16.32
C ALA A 18 11.70 3.86 -16.71
N GLU A 19 11.63 2.54 -16.94
CA GLU A 19 12.74 1.73 -17.45
C GLU A 19 13.16 2.19 -18.85
N ALA A 20 12.20 2.42 -19.75
CA ALA A 20 12.45 2.92 -21.09
C ALA A 20 13.08 4.32 -21.07
N ALA A 21 12.60 5.22 -20.23
CA ALA A 21 13.16 6.56 -20.05
C ALA A 21 14.60 6.48 -19.49
N CYS A 22 14.87 5.59 -18.55
CA CYS A 22 16.20 5.36 -18.00
C CYS A 22 17.16 4.83 -19.08
N ALA A 23 16.70 3.91 -19.94
CA ALA A 23 17.48 3.41 -21.08
C ALA A 23 17.78 4.52 -22.08
N ALA A 24 16.83 5.39 -22.38
CA ALA A 24 17.01 6.54 -23.27
C ALA A 24 17.99 7.58 -22.69
N SER A 25 18.13 7.66 -21.37
CA SER A 25 19.09 8.55 -20.68
C SER A 25 20.51 7.98 -20.57
N GLY A 26 20.77 6.78 -21.13
CA GLY A 26 22.11 6.20 -21.24
C GLY A 26 22.42 5.03 -20.30
N THR A 27 21.50 4.63 -19.39
CA THR A 27 21.66 3.43 -18.58
C THR A 27 21.03 2.24 -19.31
N SER A 28 21.81 1.27 -19.75
CA SER A 28 21.28 0.13 -20.49
C SER A 28 20.37 -0.75 -19.64
N LEU A 29 19.37 -1.39 -20.26
CA LEU A 29 18.50 -2.36 -19.58
C LEU A 29 19.30 -3.55 -19.01
N SER A 30 20.42 -3.93 -19.63
CA SER A 30 21.33 -4.95 -19.09
C SER A 30 21.98 -4.50 -17.78
N GLU A 31 22.36 -3.25 -17.67
CA GLU A 31 22.92 -2.70 -16.43
C GLU A 31 21.85 -2.61 -15.32
N LEU A 32 20.61 -2.25 -15.66
CA LEU A 32 19.51 -2.30 -14.69
C LEU A 32 19.28 -3.72 -14.18
N MET A 33 19.31 -4.73 -15.06
CA MET A 33 19.19 -6.14 -14.69
C MET A 33 20.37 -6.61 -13.82
N ASP A 34 21.59 -6.22 -14.13
CA ASP A 34 22.76 -6.56 -13.31
C ASP A 34 22.62 -5.95 -11.88
N ARG A 35 22.14 -4.72 -11.76
CA ARG A 35 21.88 -4.07 -10.45
C ARG A 35 20.73 -4.75 -9.69
N ALA A 36 19.66 -5.13 -10.40
CA ALA A 36 18.53 -5.87 -9.84
C ALA A 36 18.96 -7.22 -9.28
N GLY A 37 19.65 -8.02 -10.10
CA GLY A 37 20.17 -9.32 -9.68
C GLY A 37 21.18 -9.21 -8.53
N ALA A 38 21.97 -8.14 -8.47
CA ALA A 38 22.90 -7.89 -7.36
C ALA A 38 22.14 -7.64 -6.04
N ALA A 39 21.07 -6.85 -6.05
CA ALA A 39 20.24 -6.61 -4.87
C ALA A 39 19.56 -7.89 -4.37
N VAL A 40 19.09 -8.74 -5.30
CA VAL A 40 18.54 -10.06 -4.98
C VAL A 40 19.62 -10.97 -4.38
N ALA A 41 20.82 -11.03 -4.99
CA ALA A 41 21.94 -11.81 -4.49
C ALA A 41 22.36 -11.37 -3.07
N ASP A 42 22.43 -10.06 -2.79
CA ASP A 42 22.75 -9.53 -1.48
C ASP A 42 21.71 -9.96 -0.41
N THR A 43 20.44 -9.92 -0.78
CA THR A 43 19.35 -10.33 0.10
C THR A 43 19.40 -11.84 0.37
N ALA A 44 19.60 -12.63 -0.69
CA ALA A 44 19.66 -14.08 -0.59
C ALA A 44 20.91 -14.53 0.19
N TRP A 45 22.06 -13.90 -0.01
CA TRP A 45 23.29 -14.18 0.75
C TRP A 45 23.08 -14.01 2.25
N ARG A 46 22.52 -12.86 2.66
CA ARG A 46 22.24 -12.58 4.07
C ARG A 46 21.21 -13.54 4.67
N MET A 47 20.17 -13.87 3.91
CA MET A 47 19.08 -14.73 4.38
C MET A 47 19.48 -16.21 4.41
N ALA A 48 20.37 -16.63 3.51
CA ALA A 48 20.91 -17.98 3.46
C ALA A 48 21.85 -18.26 4.62
N ALA A 49 22.71 -17.30 5.00
CA ALA A 49 23.69 -17.49 6.09
C ALA A 49 24.50 -18.78 5.93
N GLY A 50 24.96 -19.08 4.71
CA GLY A 50 25.70 -20.29 4.36
C GLY A 50 24.86 -21.50 3.94
N ALA A 51 23.54 -21.46 4.08
CA ALA A 51 22.66 -22.54 3.60
C ALA A 51 22.55 -22.52 2.06
N PRO A 52 22.23 -23.67 1.43
CA PRO A 52 21.99 -23.74 -0.01
C PRO A 52 20.78 -22.89 -0.44
N VAL A 53 20.86 -22.37 -1.67
CA VAL A 53 19.85 -21.51 -2.29
C VAL A 53 19.35 -22.14 -3.58
N LEU A 54 18.04 -22.28 -3.72
CA LEU A 54 17.36 -22.62 -4.97
C LEU A 54 16.79 -21.36 -5.61
N ILE A 55 17.13 -21.11 -6.87
CA ILE A 55 16.60 -19.97 -7.62
C ILE A 55 15.68 -20.49 -8.72
N LEU A 56 14.42 -20.05 -8.68
CA LEU A 56 13.38 -20.40 -9.64
C LEU A 56 13.32 -19.32 -10.72
N CYS A 57 13.72 -19.62 -11.95
CA CYS A 57 13.77 -18.66 -13.03
C CYS A 57 12.60 -18.82 -14.01
N GLY A 58 11.89 -17.73 -14.27
CA GLY A 58 10.88 -17.63 -15.31
C GLY A 58 11.49 -17.35 -16.69
N PRO A 59 10.67 -17.36 -17.75
CA PRO A 59 11.13 -17.11 -19.12
C PRO A 59 11.37 -15.63 -19.46
N GLY A 60 10.87 -14.70 -18.61
CA GLY A 60 10.98 -13.25 -18.81
C GLY A 60 12.17 -12.62 -18.11
N ASN A 61 12.18 -11.28 -18.05
CA ASN A 61 13.25 -10.49 -17.42
C ASN A 61 13.40 -10.77 -15.92
N ASN A 62 12.32 -11.09 -15.22
CA ASN A 62 12.38 -11.48 -13.79
C ASN A 62 13.27 -12.74 -13.61
N GLY A 63 13.15 -13.71 -14.54
CA GLY A 63 14.07 -14.86 -14.60
C GLY A 63 15.50 -14.46 -14.93
N GLY A 64 15.69 -13.41 -15.75
CA GLY A 64 16.98 -12.81 -16.02
C GLY A 64 17.66 -12.28 -14.76
N ASP A 65 16.92 -11.55 -13.90
CA ASP A 65 17.39 -11.08 -12.59
C ASP A 65 17.80 -12.28 -11.70
N GLY A 66 17.02 -13.38 -11.76
CA GLY A 66 17.34 -14.64 -11.09
C GLY A 66 18.65 -15.26 -11.55
N TYR A 67 18.91 -15.32 -12.86
CA TYR A 67 20.20 -15.82 -13.38
C TYR A 67 21.38 -14.96 -12.99
N VAL A 68 21.23 -13.62 -13.00
CA VAL A 68 22.27 -12.70 -12.50
C VAL A 68 22.53 -12.96 -11.02
N ALA A 69 21.48 -13.07 -10.19
CA ALA A 69 21.62 -13.37 -8.77
C ALA A 69 22.31 -14.71 -8.53
N ALA A 70 21.95 -15.75 -9.30
CA ALA A 70 22.58 -17.07 -9.22
C ALA A 70 24.10 -17.01 -9.46
N ARG A 71 24.50 -16.30 -10.53
CA ARG A 71 25.92 -16.10 -10.88
C ARG A 71 26.66 -15.40 -9.75
N LEU A 72 26.13 -14.26 -9.27
CA LEU A 72 26.77 -13.47 -8.21
C LEU A 72 26.88 -14.22 -6.88
N LEU A 73 25.86 -14.99 -6.51
CA LEU A 73 25.91 -15.85 -5.32
C LEU A 73 26.98 -16.94 -5.44
N ARG A 74 27.08 -17.59 -6.61
CA ARG A 74 28.11 -18.61 -6.87
C ARG A 74 29.51 -18.03 -6.86
N GLU A 75 29.71 -16.85 -7.43
CA GLU A 75 31.00 -16.11 -7.39
C GLU A 75 31.43 -15.79 -5.95
N ARG A 76 30.48 -15.62 -5.03
CA ARG A 76 30.70 -15.45 -3.58
C ARG A 76 30.92 -16.75 -2.83
N GLY A 77 30.86 -17.92 -3.49
CA GLY A 77 31.05 -19.23 -2.89
C GLY A 77 29.76 -19.85 -2.29
N ALA A 78 28.57 -19.31 -2.60
CA ALA A 78 27.32 -19.95 -2.17
C ALA A 78 27.06 -21.25 -2.94
N ASN A 79 26.44 -22.22 -2.26
CA ASN A 79 25.85 -23.39 -2.94
C ASN A 79 24.52 -22.99 -3.58
N VAL A 80 24.50 -22.90 -4.91
CA VAL A 80 23.34 -22.40 -5.68
C VAL A 80 22.88 -23.43 -6.69
N ARG A 81 21.59 -23.75 -6.66
CA ARG A 81 20.89 -24.50 -7.69
C ARG A 81 19.92 -23.56 -8.42
N VAL A 82 19.78 -23.78 -9.71
CA VAL A 82 18.83 -23.03 -10.54
C VAL A 82 17.86 -24.00 -11.19
N ALA A 83 16.56 -23.71 -11.04
CA ALA A 83 15.52 -24.41 -11.77
C ALA A 83 14.74 -23.41 -12.63
N ALA A 84 14.39 -23.80 -13.86
CA ALA A 84 13.69 -22.94 -14.81
C ALA A 84 12.36 -23.52 -15.26
N LEU A 85 11.35 -22.65 -15.34
CA LEU A 85 10.03 -23.02 -15.84
C LEU A 85 10.04 -23.30 -17.33
N ALA A 86 10.81 -22.53 -18.09
CA ALA A 86 10.99 -22.65 -19.53
C ALA A 86 12.27 -21.90 -19.96
N PRO A 87 12.79 -22.13 -21.17
CA PRO A 87 13.89 -21.35 -21.71
C PRO A 87 13.56 -19.84 -21.76
N PRO A 88 14.57 -18.96 -21.55
CA PRO A 88 14.38 -17.51 -21.64
C PRO A 88 13.84 -17.06 -23.00
N THR A 89 12.88 -16.15 -22.99
CA THR A 89 12.26 -15.61 -24.22
C THR A 89 12.77 -14.22 -24.59
N THR A 90 13.14 -13.40 -23.61
CA THR A 90 13.67 -12.04 -23.85
C THR A 90 15.19 -12.08 -24.06
N ASP A 91 15.72 -11.16 -24.87
CA ASP A 91 17.16 -11.13 -25.17
C ASP A 91 18.01 -10.83 -23.92
N LEU A 92 17.50 -10.01 -22.99
CA LEU A 92 18.14 -9.76 -21.70
C LEU A 92 18.24 -11.04 -20.86
N ALA A 93 17.14 -11.77 -20.74
CA ALA A 93 17.13 -13.02 -19.97
C ALA A 93 18.00 -14.11 -20.64
N LYS A 94 18.03 -14.18 -21.99
CA LYS A 94 18.94 -15.07 -22.73
C LYS A 94 20.40 -14.74 -22.44
N ALA A 95 20.77 -13.45 -22.48
CA ALA A 95 22.12 -13.00 -22.17
C ALA A 95 22.50 -13.28 -20.70
N ALA A 96 21.60 -13.08 -19.75
CA ALA A 96 21.82 -13.42 -18.34
C ALA A 96 22.01 -14.93 -18.14
N ARG A 97 21.13 -15.74 -18.79
CA ARG A 97 21.23 -17.22 -18.77
C ARG A 97 22.55 -17.73 -19.35
N ALA A 98 23.02 -17.14 -20.44
CA ALA A 98 24.29 -17.51 -21.07
C ALA A 98 25.52 -17.30 -20.16
N LYS A 99 25.45 -16.35 -19.24
CA LYS A 99 26.50 -16.09 -18.22
C LYS A 99 26.43 -17.07 -17.03
N TRP A 100 25.36 -17.84 -16.87
CA TRP A 100 25.24 -18.87 -15.84
C TRP A 100 25.90 -20.17 -16.31
N ALA A 101 27.04 -20.55 -15.69
CA ALA A 101 27.81 -21.73 -16.05
C ALA A 101 27.34 -23.04 -15.34
N GLY A 102 26.34 -22.97 -14.48
CA GLY A 102 25.78 -24.13 -13.78
C GLY A 102 24.71 -24.87 -14.57
N ALA A 103 24.34 -26.05 -14.10
CA ALA A 103 23.17 -26.77 -14.60
C ALA A 103 21.88 -25.97 -14.34
N VAL A 104 20.86 -26.22 -15.14
CA VAL A 104 19.51 -25.69 -14.94
C VAL A 104 18.55 -26.90 -14.96
N GLU A 105 17.85 -27.07 -13.85
CA GLU A 105 16.90 -28.14 -13.65
C GLU A 105 15.51 -27.71 -14.16
N PRO A 106 14.64 -28.64 -14.56
CA PRO A 106 13.23 -28.32 -14.79
C PRO A 106 12.52 -28.04 -13.46
N ILE A 107 11.45 -27.25 -13.50
CA ILE A 107 10.49 -27.14 -12.41
C ILE A 107 9.44 -28.21 -12.62
N ASP A 108 9.59 -29.32 -11.94
CA ASP A 108 8.69 -30.47 -11.98
C ASP A 108 8.51 -31.08 -10.57
N GLU A 109 7.82 -32.20 -10.51
CA GLU A 109 7.49 -32.88 -9.27
C GLU A 109 8.72 -33.46 -8.53
N THR A 110 9.86 -33.57 -9.22
CA THR A 110 11.11 -34.10 -8.67
C THR A 110 12.02 -33.00 -8.08
N LEU A 111 11.66 -31.72 -8.24
CA LEU A 111 12.48 -30.61 -7.80
C LEU A 111 12.62 -30.60 -6.28
N ALA A 112 13.81 -30.92 -5.80
CA ALA A 112 14.12 -30.88 -4.37
C ALA A 112 14.24 -29.43 -3.87
N ALA A 113 13.58 -29.14 -2.75
CA ALA A 113 13.62 -27.82 -2.12
C ALA A 113 14.96 -27.59 -1.39
N GLU A 114 15.41 -26.35 -1.37
CA GLU A 114 16.52 -25.89 -0.53
C GLU A 114 15.99 -25.04 0.64
N PRO A 115 16.77 -24.80 1.71
CA PRO A 115 16.36 -23.98 2.85
C PRO A 115 15.95 -22.56 2.48
N VAL A 116 16.55 -22.01 1.40
CA VAL A 116 16.21 -20.69 0.86
C VAL A 116 15.80 -20.84 -0.60
N VAL A 117 14.67 -20.26 -0.94
CA VAL A 117 14.13 -20.24 -2.31
C VAL A 117 14.04 -18.79 -2.77
N VAL A 118 14.59 -18.50 -3.94
CA VAL A 118 14.41 -17.22 -4.64
C VAL A 118 13.37 -17.42 -5.73
N ASP A 119 12.24 -16.77 -5.61
CA ASP A 119 11.17 -16.75 -6.60
C ASP A 119 11.44 -15.62 -7.61
N ALA A 120 12.02 -15.99 -8.74
CA ALA A 120 12.27 -15.14 -9.90
C ALA A 120 11.45 -15.61 -11.13
N LEU A 121 10.26 -16.17 -10.92
CA LEU A 121 9.44 -16.68 -12.02
C LEU A 121 8.74 -15.55 -12.77
N PHE A 122 7.94 -14.75 -12.06
CA PHE A 122 7.13 -13.69 -12.66
C PHE A 122 7.16 -12.43 -11.79
N GLY A 123 7.38 -11.28 -12.43
CA GLY A 123 7.27 -9.95 -11.85
C GLY A 123 6.05 -9.19 -12.40
N VAL A 124 6.21 -7.91 -12.71
CA VAL A 124 5.16 -7.01 -13.25
C VAL A 124 4.56 -7.44 -14.60
N GLY A 125 5.11 -8.46 -15.24
CA GLY A 125 4.61 -8.98 -16.54
C GLY A 125 3.48 -10.00 -16.42
N LEU A 126 3.10 -10.43 -15.23
CA LEU A 126 2.04 -11.42 -15.05
C LEU A 126 0.66 -10.80 -15.28
N THR A 127 -0.10 -11.34 -16.24
CA THR A 127 -1.42 -10.81 -16.64
C THR A 127 -2.57 -11.78 -16.37
N ARG A 128 -2.28 -12.96 -15.81
CA ARG A 128 -3.26 -14.02 -15.50
C ARG A 128 -2.76 -14.86 -14.32
N PRO A 129 -3.66 -15.55 -13.61
CA PRO A 129 -3.27 -16.49 -12.55
C PRO A 129 -2.30 -17.56 -13.06
N LEU A 130 -1.48 -18.10 -12.16
CA LEU A 130 -0.61 -19.23 -12.48
C LEU A 130 -1.44 -20.46 -12.84
N ALA A 131 -0.90 -21.30 -13.72
CA ALA A 131 -1.52 -22.58 -14.06
C ALA A 131 -1.52 -23.51 -12.83
N SER A 132 -2.59 -24.32 -12.68
CA SER A 132 -2.82 -25.15 -11.51
C SER A 132 -1.70 -26.17 -11.25
N ASN A 133 -1.11 -26.76 -12.32
CA ASN A 133 0.01 -27.68 -12.18
C ASN A 133 1.26 -27.00 -11.60
N LEU A 134 1.59 -25.79 -12.08
CA LEU A 134 2.71 -25.01 -11.53
C LEU A 134 2.42 -24.60 -10.09
N THR A 135 1.19 -24.19 -9.79
CA THR A 135 0.78 -23.85 -8.41
C THR A 135 1.04 -25.00 -7.45
N GLY A 136 0.64 -26.23 -7.80
CA GLY A 136 0.88 -27.42 -6.98
C GLY A 136 2.36 -27.70 -6.74
N GLN A 137 3.19 -27.61 -7.78
CA GLN A 137 4.64 -27.81 -7.69
C GLN A 137 5.29 -26.76 -6.75
N LEU A 138 4.90 -25.49 -6.87
CA LEU A 138 5.46 -24.42 -6.04
C LEU A 138 4.99 -24.50 -4.59
N GLN A 139 3.77 -24.96 -4.32
CA GLN A 139 3.26 -25.12 -2.94
C GLN A 139 4.12 -26.07 -2.10
N ALA A 140 4.74 -27.07 -2.72
CA ALA A 140 5.68 -27.98 -2.04
C ALA A 140 6.92 -27.24 -1.48
N LEU A 141 7.24 -26.06 -2.00
CA LEU A 141 8.35 -25.22 -1.58
C LEU A 141 7.93 -24.13 -0.55
N ALA A 142 6.65 -23.97 -0.25
CA ALA A 142 6.11 -22.84 0.55
C ALA A 142 6.60 -22.82 2.02
N PHE A 143 7.10 -23.95 2.54
CA PHE A 143 7.61 -24.05 3.92
C PHE A 143 9.08 -23.61 4.06
N ARG A 144 9.66 -23.05 3.02
CA ARG A 144 11.05 -22.57 2.98
C ARG A 144 11.12 -21.07 3.21
N ARG A 145 12.31 -20.55 3.42
CA ARG A 145 12.52 -19.09 3.43
C ARG A 145 12.48 -18.56 2.01
N VAL A 146 11.39 -17.88 1.64
CA VAL A 146 11.14 -17.40 0.27
C VAL A 146 11.53 -15.94 0.14
N ILE A 147 12.31 -15.64 -0.89
CA ILE A 147 12.63 -14.29 -1.36
C ILE A 147 11.97 -14.11 -2.72
N ALA A 148 11.06 -13.15 -2.86
CA ALA A 148 10.47 -12.83 -4.15
C ALA A 148 11.27 -11.72 -4.85
N VAL A 149 11.49 -11.90 -6.15
CA VAL A 149 12.06 -10.88 -7.02
C VAL A 149 10.92 -10.04 -7.58
N ASP A 150 10.96 -8.76 -7.28
CA ASP A 150 9.99 -7.73 -7.65
C ASP A 150 8.62 -7.89 -6.97
N VAL A 151 7.87 -8.95 -7.25
CA VAL A 151 6.63 -9.34 -6.57
C VAL A 151 6.57 -10.87 -6.45
N PRO A 152 5.88 -11.45 -5.46
CA PRO A 152 5.68 -12.90 -5.39
C PRO A 152 4.95 -13.41 -6.63
N SER A 153 5.45 -14.47 -7.24
CA SER A 153 4.86 -15.04 -8.46
C SER A 153 3.44 -15.53 -8.23
N GLY A 154 2.50 -15.02 -8.99
CA GLY A 154 1.07 -15.25 -8.82
C GLY A 154 0.32 -14.08 -8.22
N VAL A 155 1.00 -13.01 -7.80
CA VAL A 155 0.39 -11.75 -7.38
C VAL A 155 0.17 -10.84 -8.59
N ASP A 156 -0.98 -10.17 -8.67
CA ASP A 156 -1.17 -9.04 -9.59
C ASP A 156 -0.42 -7.82 -9.07
N ALA A 157 0.63 -7.41 -9.77
CA ALA A 157 1.49 -6.30 -9.34
C ALA A 157 0.74 -4.97 -9.20
N ASP A 158 -0.32 -4.76 -9.98
CA ASP A 158 -1.15 -3.55 -9.90
C ASP A 158 -2.25 -3.63 -8.83
N GLY A 159 -2.41 -4.80 -8.17
CA GLY A 159 -3.37 -5.00 -7.09
C GLY A 159 -4.84 -4.92 -7.52
N LYS A 160 -5.14 -5.22 -8.79
CA LYS A 160 -6.52 -5.19 -9.35
C LYS A 160 -7.26 -6.50 -9.13
N HIS A 161 -6.52 -7.60 -8.95
CA HIS A 161 -7.05 -8.94 -8.79
C HIS A 161 -6.53 -9.60 -7.52
N ASP A 162 -7.39 -10.36 -6.86
CA ASP A 162 -7.09 -11.06 -5.61
C ASP A 162 -6.48 -12.46 -5.87
N TRP A 163 -5.44 -12.50 -6.71
CA TRP A 163 -4.73 -13.76 -6.96
C TRP A 163 -3.87 -14.14 -5.76
N VAL A 164 -3.90 -15.42 -5.43
CA VAL A 164 -3.15 -15.97 -4.29
C VAL A 164 -1.89 -16.66 -4.80
N PRO A 165 -0.69 -16.17 -4.43
CA PRO A 165 0.56 -16.80 -4.85
C PRO A 165 0.77 -18.13 -4.13
N PRO A 166 1.32 -19.14 -4.81
CA PRO A 166 1.66 -20.42 -4.17
C PRO A 166 2.85 -20.33 -3.20
N LEU A 167 3.71 -19.31 -3.39
CA LEU A 167 4.89 -19.04 -2.57
C LEU A 167 4.77 -17.65 -1.92
N PRO A 168 4.09 -17.52 -0.77
CA PRO A 168 4.13 -16.25 -0.02
C PRO A 168 5.58 -15.93 0.38
N ALA A 169 6.02 -14.70 0.11
CA ALA A 169 7.38 -14.31 0.39
C ALA A 169 7.59 -13.95 1.87
N HIS A 170 8.76 -14.27 2.41
CA HIS A 170 9.26 -13.73 3.68
C HIS A 170 9.87 -12.33 3.45
N VAL A 171 10.54 -12.18 2.31
CA VAL A 171 11.12 -10.91 1.86
C VAL A 171 10.83 -10.74 0.38
N THR A 172 10.40 -9.55 -0.03
CA THR A 172 10.28 -9.16 -1.44
C THR A 172 11.31 -8.07 -1.73
N VAL A 173 12.11 -8.26 -2.77
CA VAL A 173 13.03 -7.25 -3.29
C VAL A 173 12.32 -6.51 -4.42
N ALA A 174 11.66 -5.40 -4.12
CA ALA A 174 11.02 -4.54 -5.09
C ALA A 174 12.07 -3.79 -5.92
N LEU A 175 11.98 -3.85 -7.24
CA LEU A 175 12.97 -3.30 -8.16
C LEU A 175 12.53 -1.94 -8.71
N GLY A 176 13.38 -0.93 -8.61
CA GLY A 176 13.17 0.43 -9.10
C GLY A 176 12.17 1.24 -8.26
N ALA A 177 10.95 0.77 -8.13
CA ALA A 177 9.88 1.38 -7.33
C ALA A 177 9.03 0.31 -6.64
N LEU A 178 8.26 0.70 -5.64
CA LEU A 178 7.19 -0.15 -5.13
C LEU A 178 6.10 -0.30 -6.20
N LYS A 179 5.36 -1.40 -6.16
CA LYS A 179 4.14 -1.62 -6.93
C LYS A 179 2.92 -1.54 -6.00
N PRO A 180 1.72 -1.27 -6.52
CA PRO A 180 0.50 -1.28 -5.70
C PRO A 180 0.35 -2.53 -4.85
N ALA A 181 0.70 -3.70 -5.37
CA ALA A 181 0.68 -4.97 -4.64
C ALA A 181 1.52 -5.00 -3.35
N HIS A 182 2.56 -4.18 -3.24
CA HIS A 182 3.38 -4.12 -2.03
C HIS A 182 2.71 -3.41 -0.85
N VAL A 183 1.67 -2.61 -1.12
CA VAL A 183 1.02 -1.74 -0.13
C VAL A 183 -0.49 -1.98 -0.01
N LEU A 184 -1.14 -2.53 -1.03
CA LEU A 184 -2.58 -2.77 -1.05
C LEU A 184 -2.92 -4.22 -0.68
N LEU A 185 -3.89 -4.39 0.20
CA LEU A 185 -4.49 -5.70 0.49
C LEU A 185 -5.46 -6.09 -0.65
N PRO A 186 -5.59 -7.40 -0.93
CA PRO A 186 -4.98 -8.53 -0.21
C PRO A 186 -3.55 -8.86 -0.65
N ALA A 187 -3.06 -8.37 -1.79
CA ALA A 187 -1.75 -8.72 -2.36
C ALA A 187 -0.59 -8.51 -1.37
N ALA A 188 -0.59 -7.39 -0.65
CA ALA A 188 0.48 -7.01 0.26
C ALA A 188 0.74 -8.01 1.40
N GLN A 189 -0.27 -8.79 1.81
CA GLN A 189 -0.09 -9.83 2.85
C GLN A 189 0.87 -10.95 2.43
N HIS A 190 1.07 -11.12 1.11
CA HIS A 190 1.93 -12.16 0.54
C HIS A 190 3.36 -11.68 0.29
N CYS A 191 3.63 -10.37 0.39
CA CYS A 191 4.94 -9.79 0.08
C CYS A 191 5.95 -9.85 1.24
N GLY A 192 5.53 -10.22 2.45
CA GLY A 192 6.42 -10.23 3.61
C GLY A 192 7.05 -8.86 3.91
N ARG A 193 8.34 -8.84 4.21
CA ARG A 193 9.11 -7.61 4.34
C ARG A 193 9.53 -7.12 2.96
N VAL A 194 9.13 -5.92 2.59
CA VAL A 194 9.50 -5.33 1.29
C VAL A 194 10.76 -4.49 1.44
N LEU A 195 11.77 -4.82 0.63
CA LEU A 195 13.01 -4.06 0.46
C LEU A 195 12.97 -3.39 -0.91
N LEU A 196 13.22 -2.09 -0.98
CA LEU A 196 13.30 -1.37 -2.25
C LEU A 196 14.75 -1.30 -2.72
N ALA A 197 15.03 -1.89 -3.88
CA ALA A 197 16.27 -1.73 -4.61
C ALA A 197 16.08 -0.69 -5.72
N GLY A 198 16.67 0.50 -5.56
CA GLY A 198 16.47 1.63 -6.47
C GLY A 198 17.08 1.46 -7.86
N VAL A 199 17.88 0.46 -8.11
CA VAL A 199 18.57 0.05 -9.36
C VAL A 199 19.04 1.17 -10.31
N GLY A 200 18.90 2.43 -9.90
CA GLY A 200 19.31 3.62 -10.68
C GLY A 200 18.20 4.21 -11.56
N ILE A 201 16.96 3.77 -11.41
CA ILE A 201 15.81 4.36 -12.10
C ILE A 201 15.35 5.59 -11.34
N ALA A 202 15.41 6.76 -11.97
CA ALA A 202 14.81 7.97 -11.44
C ALA A 202 13.28 7.89 -11.64
N CYS A 203 12.54 7.94 -10.53
CA CYS A 203 11.08 7.89 -10.56
C CYS A 203 10.51 9.21 -10.04
N ASP A 204 9.93 10.01 -10.93
CA ASP A 204 9.04 11.12 -10.54
C ASP A 204 7.63 10.56 -10.32
N ALA A 205 7.41 9.95 -9.16
CA ALA A 205 6.15 9.32 -8.83
C ALA A 205 5.27 10.26 -8.01
N THR A 206 4.08 10.52 -8.51
CA THR A 206 3.03 11.28 -7.79
C THR A 206 2.40 10.47 -6.65
N ILE A 207 2.56 9.13 -6.69
CA ILE A 207 2.07 8.20 -5.67
C ILE A 207 3.24 7.67 -4.87
N ARG A 208 3.15 7.78 -3.56
CA ARG A 208 4.24 7.40 -2.65
C ARG A 208 3.70 6.70 -1.41
N SER A 209 4.53 5.85 -0.81
CA SER A 209 4.23 5.33 0.52
C SER A 209 4.33 6.45 1.55
N LEU A 210 3.36 6.54 2.47
CA LEU A 210 3.38 7.58 3.49
C LEU A 210 4.54 7.36 4.47
N PRO A 211 5.33 8.40 4.76
CA PRO A 211 6.28 8.35 5.84
C PRO A 211 5.54 8.30 7.17
N ARG A 212 6.18 7.73 8.19
CA ARG A 212 5.64 7.81 9.55
C ARG A 212 5.50 9.29 9.93
N PRO A 213 4.29 9.75 10.31
CA PRO A 213 4.10 11.14 10.69
C PRO A 213 5.00 11.49 11.89
N ARG A 214 5.66 12.62 11.81
CA ARG A 214 6.41 13.19 12.93
C ARG A 214 5.45 14.03 13.76
N ALA A 215 4.95 13.46 14.85
CA ALA A 215 4.22 14.26 15.84
C ALA A 215 5.22 15.15 16.58
N SER A 216 5.04 16.45 16.48
CA SER A 216 5.82 17.38 17.31
C SER A 216 5.37 17.24 18.76
N ALA A 217 6.32 17.07 19.67
CA ALA A 217 6.03 17.13 21.10
C ALA A 217 5.46 18.51 21.45
N PRO A 218 4.52 18.59 22.41
CA PRO A 218 4.05 19.88 22.92
C PRO A 218 5.23 20.74 23.40
N GLY A 219 5.32 21.98 22.92
CA GLY A 219 6.31 22.94 23.41
C GLY A 219 5.98 23.42 24.84
N VAL A 220 6.91 24.11 25.50
CA VAL A 220 6.76 24.61 26.89
C VAL A 220 5.59 25.59 27.03
N THR A 221 5.14 26.24 25.96
CA THR A 221 3.99 27.14 25.94
C THR A 221 2.71 26.49 25.46
N SER A 222 2.74 25.18 25.15
CA SER A 222 1.56 24.47 24.71
C SER A 222 0.54 24.28 25.81
N HIS A 223 -0.70 24.62 25.51
CA HIS A 223 -1.84 24.37 26.40
C HIS A 223 -3.07 23.97 25.56
N LYS A 224 -4.11 23.45 26.25
CA LYS A 224 -5.29 22.87 25.55
C LYS A 224 -5.95 23.84 24.54
N PHE A 225 -5.91 25.15 24.78
CA PHE A 225 -6.58 26.12 23.91
C PHE A 225 -5.79 26.46 22.64
N ASN A 226 -4.46 26.39 22.65
CA ASN A 226 -3.66 26.67 21.45
C ASN A 226 -3.39 25.40 20.60
N ARG A 227 -3.77 24.21 21.11
CA ARG A 227 -3.71 22.94 20.36
C ARG A 227 -4.99 22.60 19.59
N GLY A 228 -6.00 23.48 19.65
CA GLY A 228 -7.26 23.33 18.94
C GLY A 228 -8.28 22.41 19.61
N MET A 229 -9.54 22.71 19.39
CA MET A 229 -10.69 21.92 19.82
C MET A 229 -11.20 21.07 18.65
N MET A 230 -11.42 19.80 18.90
CA MET A 230 -12.13 18.90 17.99
C MET A 230 -13.59 18.80 18.43
N LEU A 231 -14.51 19.14 17.53
CA LEU A 231 -15.95 18.96 17.73
C LEU A 231 -16.40 17.68 17.06
N VAL A 232 -16.97 16.75 17.81
CA VAL A 232 -17.50 15.49 17.31
C VAL A 232 -19.01 15.49 17.44
N ARG A 233 -19.74 15.36 16.35
CA ARG A 233 -21.21 15.26 16.35
C ARG A 233 -21.63 13.81 16.51
N SER A 234 -22.33 13.53 17.60
CA SER A 234 -22.86 12.20 17.91
C SER A 234 -24.25 11.99 17.29
N GLY A 235 -24.54 10.75 16.91
CA GLY A 235 -25.84 10.28 16.48
C GLY A 235 -26.41 9.20 17.39
N ALA A 236 -27.24 8.32 16.81
CA ALA A 236 -27.96 7.28 17.55
C ALA A 236 -27.05 6.21 18.17
N MET A 237 -25.84 6.02 17.64
CA MET A 237 -24.81 5.13 18.20
C MET A 237 -23.66 5.96 18.81
N PRO A 238 -23.81 6.49 20.01
CA PRO A 238 -22.85 7.46 20.59
C PRO A 238 -21.46 6.87 20.84
N GLY A 239 -21.33 5.54 20.94
CA GLY A 239 -20.05 4.86 21.12
C GLY A 239 -19.05 5.10 20.00
N ALA A 240 -19.50 5.14 18.74
CA ALA A 240 -18.63 5.41 17.59
C ALA A 240 -18.07 6.84 17.62
N ALA A 241 -18.93 7.83 17.89
CA ALA A 241 -18.52 9.22 18.04
C ALA A 241 -17.57 9.39 19.25
N ALA A 242 -17.85 8.68 20.35
CA ALA A 242 -17.00 8.71 21.54
C ALA A 242 -15.60 8.14 21.28
N LEU A 243 -15.49 7.06 20.49
CA LEU A 243 -14.19 6.51 20.05
C LEU A 243 -13.43 7.51 19.19
N ALA A 244 -14.11 8.20 18.26
CA ALA A 244 -13.50 9.24 17.43
C ALA A 244 -12.97 10.40 18.30
N ALA A 245 -13.73 10.85 19.29
CA ALA A 245 -13.31 11.88 20.24
C ALA A 245 -12.07 11.45 21.04
N ALA A 246 -12.05 10.21 21.53
CA ALA A 246 -10.92 9.66 22.26
C ALA A 246 -9.66 9.51 21.38
N ALA A 247 -9.84 9.09 20.12
CA ALA A 247 -8.74 8.99 19.15
C ALA A 247 -8.11 10.36 18.88
N GLY A 248 -8.92 11.40 18.67
CA GLY A 248 -8.42 12.75 18.44
C GLY A 248 -7.62 13.32 19.62
N LEU A 249 -8.07 13.08 20.86
CA LEU A 249 -7.28 13.45 22.05
C LEU A 249 -5.93 12.73 22.08
N ARG A 250 -5.90 11.42 21.80
CA ARG A 250 -4.65 10.64 21.74
C ARG A 250 -3.74 11.07 20.59
N ALA A 251 -4.32 11.52 19.46
CA ALA A 251 -3.58 12.08 18.35
C ALA A 251 -3.03 13.48 18.60
N GLY A 252 -3.48 14.14 19.67
CA GLY A 252 -2.90 15.42 20.10
C GLY A 252 -3.82 16.63 20.05
N ALA A 253 -5.11 16.48 19.84
CA ALA A 253 -6.06 17.58 20.02
C ALA A 253 -5.96 18.16 21.43
N GLY A 254 -6.09 19.48 21.56
CA GLY A 254 -6.03 20.17 22.86
C GLY A 254 -7.15 19.73 23.79
N TYR A 255 -8.36 19.58 23.24
CA TYR A 255 -9.52 18.98 23.87
C TYR A 255 -10.56 18.58 22.85
N ALA A 256 -11.50 17.73 23.25
CA ALA A 256 -12.59 17.27 22.41
C ALA A 256 -13.95 17.59 23.06
N VAL A 257 -14.89 18.01 22.23
CA VAL A 257 -16.30 18.20 22.58
C VAL A 257 -17.13 17.17 21.84
N LEU A 258 -17.92 16.41 22.54
CA LEU A 258 -18.85 15.41 22.02
C LEU A 258 -20.27 15.96 22.16
N SER A 259 -20.83 16.43 21.04
CA SER A 259 -22.15 17.05 20.99
C SER A 259 -23.22 16.03 20.65
N GLY A 260 -24.25 15.92 21.49
CA GLY A 260 -25.38 14.99 21.30
C GLY A 260 -25.16 13.61 21.90
N ALA A 261 -24.28 13.46 22.86
CA ALA A 261 -24.11 12.25 23.66
C ALA A 261 -24.33 12.55 25.13
N ASN A 262 -24.60 11.51 25.93
CA ASN A 262 -24.82 11.64 27.37
C ASN A 262 -23.60 11.27 28.21
N THR A 263 -22.65 10.53 27.63
CA THR A 263 -21.45 10.05 28.31
C THR A 263 -20.26 10.02 27.37
N ALA A 264 -19.06 10.05 27.94
CA ALA A 264 -17.82 9.90 27.19
C ALA A 264 -16.87 8.88 27.87
N PRO A 265 -16.01 8.18 27.10
CA PRO A 265 -15.11 7.16 27.64
C PRO A 265 -13.93 7.73 28.41
N LEU A 266 -13.66 9.01 28.28
CA LEU A 266 -12.58 9.72 28.95
C LEU A 266 -13.14 10.99 29.61
N SER A 267 -12.81 11.23 30.87
CA SER A 267 -13.21 12.43 31.62
C SER A 267 -12.72 13.75 30.99
N ALA A 268 -11.71 13.69 30.11
CA ALA A 268 -11.18 14.85 29.40
C ALA A 268 -12.04 15.27 28.20
N ILE A 269 -13.05 14.47 27.80
CA ILE A 269 -14.00 14.81 26.74
C ILE A 269 -15.16 15.58 27.35
N ILE A 270 -15.41 16.77 26.82
CA ILE A 270 -16.58 17.57 27.22
C ILE A 270 -17.79 17.01 26.49
N VAL A 271 -18.86 16.71 27.24
CA VAL A 271 -20.14 16.24 26.70
C VAL A 271 -21.13 17.39 26.74
N GLU A 272 -21.81 17.62 25.62
CA GLU A 272 -22.82 18.66 25.43
C GLU A 272 -24.11 18.14 24.81
N ASP A 273 -25.19 18.85 25.07
CA ASP A 273 -26.44 18.66 24.36
C ASP A 273 -26.27 18.92 22.84
N GLY A 274 -26.87 18.07 22.02
CA GLY A 274 -26.87 18.23 20.57
C GLY A 274 -27.56 19.51 20.07
N ALA A 275 -28.43 20.11 20.84
CA ALA A 275 -29.07 21.38 20.53
C ALA A 275 -28.07 22.53 20.36
N ASN A 276 -26.94 22.49 21.05
CA ASN A 276 -25.90 23.52 21.02
C ASN A 276 -24.91 23.35 19.85
N TYR A 277 -25.08 22.33 19.01
CA TYR A 277 -24.12 21.99 17.93
C TYR A 277 -23.81 23.17 17.00
N ARG A 278 -24.87 23.87 16.52
CA ARG A 278 -24.69 25.02 15.60
C ARG A 278 -23.99 26.21 16.24
N GLU A 279 -24.32 26.52 17.49
CA GLU A 279 -23.64 27.55 18.25
C GLU A 279 -22.14 27.17 18.41
N ARG A 280 -21.87 25.91 18.74
CA ARG A 280 -20.50 25.41 18.90
C ARG A 280 -19.68 25.49 17.61
N LEU A 281 -20.26 25.30 16.43
CA LEU A 281 -19.60 25.51 15.14
C LEU A 281 -19.09 26.96 14.97
N GLY A 282 -19.75 27.94 15.56
CA GLY A 282 -19.30 29.36 15.57
C GLY A 282 -18.14 29.64 16.50
N ASP A 283 -17.79 28.74 17.39
CA ASP A 283 -16.68 28.93 18.33
C ASP A 283 -15.33 28.93 17.57
N LYS A 284 -14.57 30.00 17.74
CA LYS A 284 -13.25 30.19 17.10
C LYS A 284 -12.21 29.14 17.51
N ARG A 285 -12.42 28.47 18.63
CA ARG A 285 -11.54 27.40 19.15
C ARG A 285 -11.70 26.08 18.43
N VAL A 286 -12.83 25.87 17.72
CA VAL A 286 -13.05 24.68 16.88
C VAL A 286 -12.07 24.68 15.74
N GLY A 287 -11.11 23.75 15.77
CA GLY A 287 -10.09 23.55 14.75
C GLY A 287 -10.52 22.52 13.70
N ALA A 288 -11.38 21.56 14.06
CA ALA A 288 -11.92 20.56 13.15
C ALA A 288 -13.24 19.98 13.68
N VAL A 289 -14.05 19.46 12.74
CA VAL A 289 -15.34 18.83 13.04
C VAL A 289 -15.33 17.39 12.50
N VAL A 290 -15.78 16.45 13.32
CA VAL A 290 -16.01 15.05 12.94
C VAL A 290 -17.52 14.78 12.96
N ILE A 291 -18.07 14.28 11.87
CA ILE A 291 -19.50 13.95 11.78
C ILE A 291 -19.68 12.68 10.92
N GLY A 292 -20.61 11.82 11.35
CA GLY A 292 -20.95 10.58 10.66
C GLY A 292 -20.79 9.33 11.51
N PRO A 293 -19.72 9.18 12.35
CA PRO A 293 -19.59 7.97 13.15
C PRO A 293 -20.82 7.70 14.01
N GLY A 294 -21.55 6.61 13.69
CA GLY A 294 -22.76 6.23 14.40
C GLY A 294 -23.96 7.18 14.24
N TYR A 295 -23.97 8.04 13.22
CA TYR A 295 -25.08 8.93 12.91
C TYR A 295 -25.87 8.36 11.73
N PRO A 296 -27.16 7.98 11.93
CA PRO A 296 -27.97 7.42 10.88
C PRO A 296 -28.30 8.47 9.80
N ALA A 297 -28.47 8.01 8.56
CA ALA A 297 -28.93 8.85 7.45
C ALA A 297 -30.33 9.46 7.77
N GLY A 298 -30.56 10.67 7.26
CA GLY A 298 -31.84 11.36 7.37
C GLY A 298 -31.69 12.87 7.52
N MET A 299 -32.82 13.58 7.52
CA MET A 299 -32.87 15.05 7.53
C MET A 299 -32.10 15.72 8.67
N ALA A 300 -31.95 15.07 9.81
CA ALA A 300 -31.17 15.61 10.94
C ALA A 300 -29.67 15.62 10.60
N LEU A 301 -29.14 14.51 10.07
CA LEU A 301 -27.78 14.42 9.60
C LEU A 301 -27.51 15.42 8.47
N ASP A 302 -28.41 15.50 7.49
CA ASP A 302 -28.26 16.41 6.34
C ASP A 302 -28.14 17.86 6.78
N ARG A 303 -28.96 18.30 7.75
CA ARG A 303 -28.88 19.65 8.36
C ARG A 303 -27.60 19.88 9.13
N ASP A 304 -27.14 18.89 9.89
CA ASP A 304 -25.94 19.02 10.70
C ASP A 304 -24.68 19.03 9.80
N VAL A 305 -24.66 18.23 8.74
CA VAL A 305 -23.60 18.24 7.71
C VAL A 305 -23.58 19.57 6.97
N ALA A 306 -24.75 20.09 6.55
CA ALA A 306 -24.84 21.40 5.90
C ALA A 306 -24.30 22.49 6.80
N SER A 307 -24.66 22.51 8.08
CA SER A 307 -24.17 23.48 9.07
C SER A 307 -22.66 23.36 9.29
N ALA A 308 -22.12 22.14 9.30
CA ALA A 308 -20.67 21.91 9.39
C ALA A 308 -19.93 22.49 8.19
N ILE A 309 -20.43 22.27 6.96
CA ILE A 309 -19.86 22.81 5.74
C ILE A 309 -19.89 24.34 5.75
N ASP A 310 -21.04 24.95 6.14
CA ASP A 310 -21.22 26.40 6.21
C ASP A 310 -20.29 27.06 7.23
N SER A 311 -19.83 26.30 8.24
CA SER A 311 -18.88 26.82 9.25
C SER A 311 -17.47 27.04 8.70
N ALA A 312 -17.18 26.56 7.47
CA ALA A 312 -15.86 26.59 6.82
C ALA A 312 -14.72 25.97 7.67
N LYS A 313 -15.05 25.10 8.62
CA LYS A 313 -14.07 24.35 9.41
C LYS A 313 -13.60 23.13 8.64
N PRO A 314 -12.35 22.64 8.86
CA PRO A 314 -11.93 21.32 8.36
C PRO A 314 -12.84 20.21 8.88
N LEU A 315 -13.26 19.31 7.97
CA LEU A 315 -14.21 18.24 8.26
C LEU A 315 -13.58 16.86 8.16
N VAL A 316 -13.99 15.94 9.02
CA VAL A 316 -13.86 14.50 8.82
C VAL A 316 -15.29 13.94 8.68
N LEU A 317 -15.56 13.36 7.52
CA LEU A 317 -16.86 12.85 7.14
C LEU A 317 -16.80 11.32 7.02
N ASP A 318 -17.63 10.64 7.78
CA ASP A 318 -17.69 9.20 7.85
C ASP A 318 -19.11 8.67 7.61
N ALA A 319 -19.24 7.42 7.21
CA ALA A 319 -20.52 6.75 7.05
C ALA A 319 -21.51 7.57 6.19
N ALA A 320 -22.76 7.74 6.67
CA ALA A 320 -23.83 8.45 5.95
C ALA A 320 -23.55 9.96 5.76
N ALA A 321 -22.64 10.56 6.53
CA ALA A 321 -22.26 11.96 6.34
C ALA A 321 -21.50 12.20 5.02
N ILE A 322 -20.86 11.18 4.47
CA ILE A 322 -20.21 11.24 3.14
C ILE A 322 -21.28 11.51 2.09
N ASP A 323 -22.33 10.68 2.05
CA ASP A 323 -23.42 10.81 1.06
C ASP A 323 -24.11 12.17 1.19
N ALA A 324 -24.41 12.63 2.41
CA ALA A 324 -25.03 13.91 2.71
C ALA A 324 -24.19 15.11 2.23
N ALA A 325 -22.85 14.98 2.27
CA ALA A 325 -21.94 16.06 1.88
C ALA A 325 -21.64 16.11 0.37
N LEU A 326 -21.73 14.98 -0.35
CA LEU A 326 -21.31 14.85 -1.75
C LEU A 326 -21.80 15.96 -2.69
N PRO A 327 -23.09 16.39 -2.66
CA PRO A 327 -23.58 17.42 -3.56
C PRO A 327 -22.81 18.75 -3.41
N ARG A 328 -22.33 19.05 -2.20
CA ARG A 328 -21.62 20.27 -1.89
C ARG A 328 -20.10 20.14 -2.09
N LEU A 329 -19.53 18.96 -1.84
CA LEU A 329 -18.13 18.69 -2.07
C LEU A 329 -17.73 18.80 -3.53
N ARG A 330 -18.58 18.34 -4.45
CA ARG A 330 -18.36 18.44 -5.92
C ARG A 330 -18.27 19.87 -6.44
N GLY A 331 -18.75 20.85 -5.68
CA GLY A 331 -18.62 22.27 -5.98
C GLY A 331 -17.24 22.84 -5.60
N GLY A 332 -16.42 22.10 -4.87
CA GLY A 332 -15.12 22.52 -4.36
C GLY A 332 -15.21 23.50 -3.17
N GLY A 333 -14.07 23.90 -2.63
CA GLY A 333 -13.96 24.89 -1.56
C GLY A 333 -14.19 24.37 -0.13
N VAL A 334 -14.51 23.07 0.03
CA VAL A 334 -14.66 22.44 1.35
C VAL A 334 -13.40 21.66 1.69
N THR A 335 -12.77 21.96 2.81
CA THR A 335 -11.65 21.17 3.32
C THR A 335 -12.18 19.95 4.07
N ALA A 336 -12.12 18.76 3.46
CA ALA A 336 -12.67 17.54 4.04
C ALA A 336 -11.74 16.32 3.89
N ILE A 337 -11.85 15.41 4.85
CA ILE A 337 -11.34 14.05 4.80
C ILE A 337 -12.54 13.12 4.79
N LEU A 338 -12.61 12.21 3.83
CA LEU A 338 -13.64 11.17 3.72
C LEU A 338 -13.05 9.83 4.13
N THR A 339 -13.77 9.04 4.93
CA THR A 339 -13.30 7.76 5.46
C THR A 339 -14.21 6.59 5.07
N PRO A 340 -14.51 6.38 3.77
CA PRO A 340 -15.44 5.34 3.36
C PRO A 340 -14.80 3.94 3.48
N HIS A 341 -15.52 2.97 4.04
CA HIS A 341 -15.22 1.56 3.79
C HIS A 341 -15.75 1.15 2.40
N GLU A 342 -15.42 -0.06 1.91
CA GLU A 342 -15.76 -0.52 0.54
C GLU A 342 -17.24 -0.31 0.17
N GLY A 343 -18.16 -0.71 1.04
CA GLY A 343 -19.60 -0.56 0.76
C GLY A 343 -20.07 0.89 0.68
N GLU A 344 -19.52 1.77 1.50
CA GLU A 344 -19.79 3.22 1.46
C GLU A 344 -19.19 3.85 0.21
N PHE A 345 -17.96 3.43 -0.14
CA PHE A 345 -17.31 3.93 -1.33
C PHE A 345 -18.09 3.62 -2.61
N VAL A 346 -18.52 2.36 -2.80
CA VAL A 346 -19.33 1.94 -3.95
C VAL A 346 -20.63 2.72 -4.04
N ARG A 347 -21.29 2.95 -2.91
CA ARG A 347 -22.53 3.75 -2.85
C ARG A 347 -22.30 5.22 -3.19
N ALA A 348 -21.25 5.83 -2.64
CA ALA A 348 -20.94 7.25 -2.80
C ALA A 348 -20.36 7.57 -4.20
N PHE A 349 -19.61 6.65 -4.80
CA PHE A 349 -18.91 6.80 -6.06
C PHE A 349 -19.17 5.65 -7.05
N PRO A 350 -20.44 5.44 -7.47
CA PRO A 350 -20.83 4.27 -8.28
C PRO A 350 -20.17 4.23 -9.68
N GLY A 351 -19.66 5.37 -10.17
CA GLY A 351 -18.97 5.46 -11.46
C GLY A 351 -17.46 5.37 -11.38
N ALA A 352 -16.89 5.07 -10.20
CA ALA A 352 -15.43 4.95 -10.06
C ALA A 352 -14.97 3.56 -10.53
N GLU A 353 -14.23 3.53 -11.65
CA GLU A 353 -13.71 2.31 -12.28
C GLU A 353 -12.23 2.07 -11.93
N GLY A 354 -11.77 0.84 -12.21
CA GLY A 354 -10.38 0.44 -12.00
C GLY A 354 -10.13 -0.21 -10.65
N GLY A 355 -8.86 -0.34 -10.27
CA GLY A 355 -8.42 -0.85 -8.98
C GLY A 355 -8.64 0.17 -7.85
N LYS A 356 -8.36 -0.26 -6.62
CA LYS A 356 -8.57 0.56 -5.42
C LYS A 356 -7.88 1.92 -5.49
N LEU A 357 -6.67 1.96 -6.04
CA LEU A 357 -5.89 3.17 -6.19
C LEU A 357 -6.54 4.18 -7.16
N GLU A 358 -6.90 3.73 -8.36
CA GLU A 358 -7.53 4.57 -9.38
C GLU A 358 -8.88 5.11 -8.88
N ARG A 359 -9.67 4.27 -8.21
CA ARG A 359 -10.96 4.63 -7.62
C ARG A 359 -10.81 5.71 -6.54
N ALA A 360 -9.86 5.54 -5.62
CA ALA A 360 -9.60 6.52 -4.56
C ALA A 360 -9.15 7.88 -5.14
N LEU A 361 -8.26 7.87 -6.13
CA LEU A 361 -7.81 9.08 -6.82
C LEU A 361 -8.94 9.79 -7.58
N ALA A 362 -9.82 9.03 -8.24
CA ALA A 362 -10.98 9.58 -8.93
C ALA A 362 -11.94 10.26 -7.95
N ALA A 363 -12.23 9.62 -6.83
CA ALA A 363 -13.09 10.18 -5.77
C ALA A 363 -12.48 11.45 -5.15
N ALA A 364 -11.18 11.45 -4.87
CA ALA A 364 -10.48 12.61 -4.34
C ALA A 364 -10.53 13.81 -5.31
N ARG A 365 -10.31 13.56 -6.60
CA ARG A 365 -10.42 14.60 -7.63
C ARG A 365 -11.84 15.15 -7.79
N ALA A 366 -12.84 14.25 -7.76
CA ALA A 366 -14.24 14.62 -7.92
C ALA A 366 -14.79 15.47 -6.78
N THR A 367 -14.20 15.37 -5.59
CA THR A 367 -14.67 16.05 -4.38
C THR A 367 -13.72 17.13 -3.87
N GLY A 368 -12.50 17.23 -4.41
CA GLY A 368 -11.46 18.10 -3.85
C GLY A 368 -11.04 17.73 -2.42
N SER A 369 -11.34 16.51 -1.98
CA SER A 369 -11.15 16.05 -0.61
C SER A 369 -10.02 15.00 -0.51
N VAL A 370 -9.51 14.81 0.70
CA VAL A 370 -8.68 13.63 1.00
C VAL A 370 -9.58 12.43 1.20
N VAL A 371 -9.30 11.32 0.52
CA VAL A 371 -10.05 10.07 0.66
C VAL A 371 -9.15 9.01 1.30
N ILE A 372 -9.57 8.50 2.43
CA ILE A 372 -8.94 7.37 3.15
C ILE A 372 -9.81 6.14 2.92
N TYR A 373 -9.34 5.24 2.02
CA TYR A 373 -10.15 4.15 1.49
C TYR A 373 -9.46 2.79 1.64
#